data_47b307a6298a08dd7f55af70751163bb
#
_entry.id   47b307a6298a08dd7f55af70751163bb
#
_cell.length_a   1.000
_cell.length_b   1.000
_cell.length_c   1.000
_cell.angle_alpha   90.00
_cell.angle_beta   90.00
_cell.angle_gamma   90.00
#
_symmetry.space_group_name_H-M   'P 1'
#
loop_
_entity.id
_entity.type
_entity.pdbx_description
1 polymer ?
#
loop_
_entity_poly.entity_id
_entity_poly.type
_entity_poly.pdbx_seq_one_letter_code
_entity_poly.pdbx_strand_id
1 'polypeptide(L)'
;DILLGLASKKHIGHVLSGESNVEEILLQGPEGIHVLPAGDGLQELTQLESEKKMVLMDELDRISRDYDFLIFDTGAGISPNVTFFCSAAHETFLVATTEPTSLTDVYALMKILHNNHSQKHFRLLVNLVSSEREAQGVYQNLVAVTDRFLKDVAIEYLGYILHDPNVSKAIRQQKAFLEIYPFSKFSGCVNDLAEKISN
;
A
#
# COMPACT_ATOMS: atom_id res chain seq x y z
N ASP A 1 3.60 8.97 8.07
CA ASP A 1 4.25 9.71 9.16
C ASP A 1 3.22 10.45 10.03
N ILE A 2 2.36 11.31 9.46
CA ILE A 2 1.39 12.15 10.21
C ILE A 2 0.44 11.32 11.08
N LEU A 3 -0.04 10.18 10.57
CA LEU A 3 -0.96 9.29 11.31
C LEU A 3 -0.34 8.70 12.58
N LEU A 4 0.98 8.62 12.64
CA LEU A 4 1.74 8.10 13.77
C LEU A 4 2.40 9.21 14.60
N GLY A 5 2.09 10.48 14.31
CA GLY A 5 2.70 11.63 14.99
C GLY A 5 4.19 11.79 14.72
N LEU A 6 4.70 11.18 13.67
CA LEU A 6 6.10 11.28 13.29
C LEU A 6 6.33 12.57 12.48
N ALA A 7 7.28 13.38 12.91
CA ALA A 7 7.65 14.61 12.24
C ALA A 7 9.03 14.46 11.61
N SER A 8 9.13 14.63 10.30
CA SER A 8 10.40 14.68 9.60
C SER A 8 10.62 16.05 8.96
N LYS A 9 11.86 16.52 9.04
CA LYS A 9 12.33 17.68 8.28
C LYS A 9 12.90 17.28 6.91
N LYS A 10 13.27 16.01 6.77
CA LYS A 10 13.84 15.44 5.56
C LYS A 10 12.91 14.36 4.99
N HIS A 11 12.91 14.19 3.71
CA HIS A 11 12.08 13.23 2.98
C HIS A 11 12.84 12.71 1.76
N ILE A 12 12.24 11.81 1.02
CA ILE A 12 12.85 11.12 -0.13
C ILE A 12 13.42 12.09 -1.18
N GLY A 13 12.84 13.29 -1.33
CA GLY A 13 13.37 14.33 -2.21
C GLY A 13 14.81 14.74 -1.88
N HIS A 14 15.19 14.75 -0.60
CA HIS A 14 16.57 15.07 -0.18
C HIS A 14 17.55 13.92 -0.52
N VAL A 15 17.08 12.70 -0.61
CA VAL A 15 17.89 11.57 -1.09
C VAL A 15 18.10 11.70 -2.59
N LEU A 16 17.05 12.03 -3.34
CA LEU A 16 17.10 12.19 -4.79
C LEU A 16 17.91 13.41 -5.24
N SER A 17 18.04 14.43 -4.40
CA SER A 17 18.92 15.58 -4.63
C SER A 17 20.37 15.33 -4.21
N GLY A 18 20.66 14.23 -3.52
CA GLY A 18 21.99 13.92 -2.97
C GLY A 18 22.34 14.69 -1.68
N GLU A 19 21.34 15.34 -1.06
CA GLU A 19 21.54 16.08 0.21
C GLU A 19 21.55 15.19 1.43
N SER A 20 21.03 13.98 1.31
CA SER A 20 20.93 13.00 2.40
C SER A 20 20.99 11.58 1.87
N ASN A 21 21.36 10.63 2.72
CA ASN A 21 21.17 9.22 2.46
C ASN A 21 19.82 8.73 3.06
N VAL A 22 19.40 7.53 2.71
CA VAL A 22 18.09 6.98 3.15
C VAL A 22 18.07 6.81 4.67
N GLU A 23 19.15 6.35 5.28
CA GLU A 23 19.23 6.13 6.74
C GLU A 23 19.03 7.41 7.56
N GLU A 24 19.48 8.56 7.02
CA GLU A 24 19.32 9.84 7.70
C GLU A 24 17.88 10.35 7.73
N ILE A 25 17.03 9.85 6.85
CA ILE A 25 15.63 10.27 6.74
C ILE A 25 14.66 9.25 7.30
N LEU A 26 15.12 8.04 7.65
CA LEU A 26 14.29 7.02 8.29
C LEU A 26 13.82 7.48 9.66
N LEU A 27 12.52 7.38 9.90
CA LEU A 27 11.88 7.66 11.18
C LEU A 27 11.56 6.36 11.88
N GLN A 28 11.89 6.29 13.16
CA GLN A 28 11.50 5.18 14.00
C GLN A 28 10.01 5.32 14.39
N GLY A 29 9.20 4.37 13.98
CA GLY A 29 7.80 4.24 14.36
C GLY A 29 7.59 3.27 15.52
N PRO A 30 6.33 2.96 15.85
CA PRO A 30 5.99 2.02 16.92
C PRO A 30 6.44 0.59 16.56
N GLU A 31 6.65 -0.23 17.59
CA GLU A 31 6.95 -1.68 17.48
C GLU A 31 8.11 -2.02 16.52
N GLY A 32 9.08 -1.11 16.39
CA GLY A 32 10.29 -1.32 15.59
C GLY A 32 10.12 -1.11 14.09
N ILE A 33 8.97 -0.65 13.61
CA ILE A 33 8.82 -0.25 12.20
C ILE A 33 9.63 1.01 11.91
N HIS A 34 10.13 1.12 10.67
CA HIS A 34 10.72 2.36 10.18
C HIS A 34 9.84 2.95 9.08
N VAL A 35 9.71 4.26 9.08
CA VAL A 35 8.91 5.00 8.09
C VAL A 35 9.85 5.88 7.28
N LEU A 36 9.82 5.70 5.96
CA LEU A 36 10.52 6.54 5.00
C LEU A 36 9.56 7.64 4.52
N PRO A 37 9.74 8.91 4.94
CA PRO A 37 8.82 9.97 4.56
C PRO A 37 8.95 10.30 3.09
N ALA A 38 7.83 10.27 2.38
CA ALA A 38 7.80 10.65 0.97
C ALA A 38 7.77 12.18 0.78
N GLY A 39 7.13 12.92 1.68
CA GLY A 39 7.03 14.39 1.63
C GLY A 39 6.37 14.88 0.35
N ASP A 40 6.56 16.17 0.05
CA ASP A 40 6.11 16.77 -1.22
C ASP A 40 6.92 16.28 -2.44
N GLY A 41 8.04 15.58 -2.19
CA GLY A 41 8.90 14.99 -3.22
C GLY A 41 8.22 13.92 -4.08
N LEU A 42 7.04 13.39 -3.67
CA LEU A 42 6.24 12.51 -4.54
C LEU A 42 5.75 13.20 -5.81
N GLN A 43 5.52 14.51 -5.79
CA GLN A 43 5.19 15.26 -7.02
C GLN A 43 6.40 15.33 -7.95
N GLU A 44 7.60 15.44 -7.39
CA GLU A 44 8.85 15.40 -8.16
C GLU A 44 9.11 14.01 -8.75
N LEU A 45 8.67 12.92 -8.07
CA LEU A 45 8.77 11.55 -8.58
C LEU A 45 7.99 11.32 -9.88
N THR A 46 6.90 12.07 -10.14
CA THR A 46 6.13 11.95 -11.40
C THR A 46 6.92 12.45 -12.61
N GLN A 47 7.88 13.34 -12.38
CA GLN A 47 8.70 13.97 -13.40
C GLN A 47 10.15 13.47 -13.37
N LEU A 48 10.45 12.46 -12.53
CA LEU A 48 11.80 11.94 -12.43
C LEU A 48 12.28 11.37 -13.75
N GLU A 49 13.42 11.86 -14.20
CA GLU A 49 14.24 11.21 -15.20
C GLU A 49 14.56 9.77 -14.77
N SER A 50 14.73 8.89 -15.74
CA SER A 50 14.97 7.45 -15.48
C SER A 50 16.15 7.21 -14.54
N GLU A 51 17.17 8.08 -14.55
CA GLU A 51 18.34 8.02 -13.68
C GLU A 51 17.99 8.17 -12.19
N LYS A 52 17.14 9.13 -11.84
CA LYS A 52 16.72 9.35 -10.44
C LYS A 52 15.86 8.19 -9.91
N LYS A 53 15.04 7.58 -10.79
CA LYS A 53 14.28 6.37 -10.42
C LYS A 53 15.21 5.20 -10.12
N MET A 54 16.29 5.04 -10.89
CA MET A 54 17.30 4.02 -10.64
C MET A 54 18.00 4.26 -9.30
N VAL A 55 18.45 5.49 -9.03
CA VAL A 55 19.06 5.84 -7.74
C VAL A 55 18.13 5.50 -6.57
N LEU A 56 16.83 5.84 -6.69
CA LEU A 56 15.85 5.49 -5.66
C LEU A 56 15.76 3.98 -5.46
N MET A 57 15.65 3.20 -6.53
CA MET A 57 15.55 1.75 -6.43
C MET A 57 16.80 1.12 -5.83
N ASP A 58 17.99 1.58 -6.21
CA ASP A 58 19.25 1.11 -5.66
C ASP A 58 19.35 1.38 -4.14
N GLU A 59 18.90 2.57 -3.70
CA GLU A 59 18.86 2.91 -2.27
C GLU A 59 17.84 2.05 -1.50
N LEU A 60 16.65 1.81 -2.08
CA LEU A 60 15.64 0.95 -1.49
C LEU A 60 16.10 -0.53 -1.44
N ASP A 61 16.75 -1.03 -2.48
CA ASP A 61 17.34 -2.36 -2.49
C ASP A 61 18.43 -2.52 -1.42
N ARG A 62 19.21 -1.47 -1.19
CA ARG A 62 20.26 -1.48 -0.18
C ARG A 62 19.68 -1.61 1.23
N ILE A 63 18.68 -0.81 1.57
CA ILE A 63 18.06 -0.85 2.91
C ILE A 63 17.16 -2.08 3.09
N SER A 64 16.55 -2.61 2.05
CA SER A 64 15.61 -3.74 2.14
C SER A 64 16.22 -4.99 2.75
N ARG A 65 17.56 -5.12 2.70
CA ARG A 65 18.29 -6.27 3.28
C ARG A 65 18.21 -6.36 4.80
N ASP A 66 17.87 -5.24 5.45
CA ASP A 66 17.78 -5.14 6.91
C ASP A 66 16.32 -5.29 7.40
N TYR A 67 15.37 -5.58 6.48
CA TYR A 67 13.95 -5.67 6.77
C TYR A 67 13.33 -6.95 6.20
N ASP A 68 12.37 -7.52 6.93
CA ASP A 68 11.58 -8.66 6.46
C ASP A 68 10.60 -8.23 5.36
N PHE A 69 10.08 -7.00 5.46
CA PHE A 69 9.10 -6.42 4.53
C PHE A 69 9.42 -4.96 4.22
N LEU A 70 9.29 -4.59 2.96
CA LEU A 70 9.27 -3.21 2.49
C LEU A 70 7.89 -2.93 1.87
N ILE A 71 7.13 -2.01 2.47
CA ILE A 71 5.77 -1.67 2.05
C ILE A 71 5.75 -0.29 1.42
N PHE A 72 5.28 -0.22 0.17
CA PHE A 72 5.00 1.03 -0.52
C PHE A 72 3.55 1.42 -0.33
N ASP A 73 3.28 2.41 0.54
CA ASP A 73 1.95 3.00 0.71
C ASP A 73 1.71 4.02 -0.41
N THR A 74 0.93 3.64 -1.39
CA THR A 74 0.63 4.48 -2.56
C THR A 74 -0.73 5.15 -2.44
N GLY A 75 -0.89 6.31 -3.08
CA GLY A 75 -2.22 6.91 -3.25
C GLY A 75 -3.13 6.05 -4.13
N ALA A 76 -4.41 6.36 -4.12
CA ALA A 76 -5.39 5.76 -5.02
C ALA A 76 -5.20 6.22 -6.49
N GLY A 77 -5.75 5.45 -7.43
CA GLY A 77 -5.77 5.78 -8.84
C GLY A 77 -4.62 5.16 -9.65
N ILE A 78 -4.34 5.76 -10.79
CA ILE A 78 -3.49 5.20 -11.85
C ILE A 78 -2.31 6.13 -12.22
N SER A 79 -1.88 6.97 -11.30
CA SER A 79 -0.78 7.90 -11.55
C SER A 79 0.53 7.16 -11.89
N PRO A 80 1.47 7.82 -12.59
CA PRO A 80 2.77 7.21 -12.90
C PRO A 80 3.53 6.71 -11.68
N ASN A 81 3.38 7.36 -10.53
CA ASN A 81 4.02 6.91 -9.28
C ASN A 81 3.41 5.60 -8.79
N VAL A 82 2.07 5.51 -8.76
CA VAL A 82 1.38 4.28 -8.35
C VAL A 82 1.81 3.11 -9.22
N THR A 83 1.76 3.27 -10.55
CA THR A 83 2.14 2.22 -11.49
C THR A 83 3.63 1.87 -11.39
N PHE A 84 4.50 2.84 -11.14
CA PHE A 84 5.94 2.62 -10.94
C PHE A 84 6.18 1.73 -9.72
N PHE A 85 5.69 2.10 -8.53
CA PHE A 85 5.91 1.31 -7.33
C PHE A 85 5.22 -0.06 -7.39
N CYS A 86 4.01 -0.15 -7.94
CA CYS A 86 3.37 -1.46 -8.15
C CYS A 86 4.17 -2.36 -9.09
N SER A 87 4.80 -1.82 -10.14
CA SER A 87 5.60 -2.61 -11.07
C SER A 87 6.97 -3.01 -10.50
N ALA A 88 7.48 -2.26 -9.53
CA ALA A 88 8.75 -2.54 -8.86
C ALA A 88 8.60 -3.52 -7.67
N ALA A 89 7.41 -3.61 -7.08
CA ALA A 89 7.14 -4.50 -5.97
C ALA A 89 7.03 -5.97 -6.40
N HIS A 90 7.39 -6.89 -5.51
CA HIS A 90 7.20 -8.33 -5.73
C HIS A 90 5.71 -8.70 -5.73
N GLU A 91 4.91 -8.05 -4.89
CA GLU A 91 3.49 -8.28 -4.76
C GLU A 91 2.73 -6.95 -4.77
N THR A 92 1.54 -6.95 -5.37
CA THR A 92 0.63 -5.81 -5.37
C THR A 92 -0.64 -6.16 -4.61
N PHE A 93 -0.87 -5.44 -3.51
CA PHE A 93 -2.11 -5.52 -2.74
C PHE A 93 -3.08 -4.45 -3.23
N LEU A 94 -4.18 -4.89 -3.80
CA LEU A 94 -5.27 -4.01 -4.21
C LEU A 94 -6.22 -3.84 -3.03
N VAL A 95 -6.47 -2.61 -2.62
CA VAL A 95 -7.42 -2.30 -1.55
C VAL A 95 -8.70 -1.74 -2.16
N ALA A 96 -9.79 -2.48 -2.02
CA ALA A 96 -11.11 -2.07 -2.48
C ALA A 96 -12.07 -1.83 -1.32
N THR A 97 -13.07 -0.99 -1.52
CA THR A 97 -14.24 -0.87 -0.66
C THR A 97 -15.48 -1.37 -1.40
N THR A 98 -16.65 -1.32 -0.76
CA THR A 98 -17.95 -1.64 -1.39
C THR A 98 -18.41 -0.56 -2.36
N GLU A 99 -17.74 0.58 -2.42
CA GLU A 99 -18.13 1.70 -3.28
C GLU A 99 -17.81 1.38 -4.76
N PRO A 100 -18.76 1.64 -5.69
CA PRO A 100 -18.55 1.38 -7.12
C PRO A 100 -17.33 2.11 -7.71
N THR A 101 -17.04 3.31 -7.22
CA THR A 101 -15.87 4.09 -7.63
C THR A 101 -14.56 3.39 -7.28
N SER A 102 -14.46 2.86 -6.05
CA SER A 102 -13.30 2.08 -5.60
C SER A 102 -13.06 0.84 -6.47
N LEU A 103 -14.12 0.11 -6.82
CA LEU A 103 -14.00 -1.05 -7.71
C LEU A 103 -13.55 -0.67 -9.12
N THR A 104 -14.02 0.47 -9.62
CA THR A 104 -13.61 1.01 -10.92
C THR A 104 -12.13 1.37 -10.93
N ASP A 105 -11.65 2.03 -9.88
CA ASP A 105 -10.25 2.42 -9.75
C ASP A 105 -9.32 1.21 -9.63
N VAL A 106 -9.70 0.21 -8.83
CA VAL A 106 -8.96 -1.05 -8.71
C VAL A 106 -8.89 -1.77 -10.06
N TYR A 107 -10.00 -1.88 -10.78
CA TYR A 107 -10.02 -2.48 -12.10
C TYR A 107 -9.15 -1.71 -13.10
N ALA A 108 -9.20 -0.38 -13.10
CA ALA A 108 -8.39 0.47 -13.97
C ALA A 108 -6.89 0.27 -13.70
N LEU A 109 -6.50 0.20 -12.42
CA LEU A 109 -5.11 -0.07 -12.03
C LEU A 109 -4.65 -1.45 -12.50
N MET A 110 -5.43 -2.51 -12.26
CA MET A 110 -5.10 -3.86 -12.74
C MET A 110 -4.92 -3.88 -14.26
N LYS A 111 -5.81 -3.22 -15.00
CA LYS A 111 -5.75 -3.15 -16.48
C LYS A 111 -4.48 -2.49 -16.95
N ILE A 112 -4.05 -1.39 -16.33
CA ILE A 112 -2.82 -0.69 -16.68
C ILE A 112 -1.59 -1.55 -16.35
N LEU A 113 -1.53 -2.13 -15.15
CA LEU A 113 -0.42 -2.99 -14.74
C LEU A 113 -0.32 -4.24 -15.61
N HIS A 114 -1.44 -4.84 -15.98
CA HIS A 114 -1.47 -5.97 -16.89
C HIS A 114 -0.97 -5.58 -18.29
N ASN A 115 -1.53 -4.53 -18.88
CA ASN A 115 -1.23 -4.15 -20.27
C ASN A 115 0.18 -3.59 -20.44
N ASN A 116 0.67 -2.80 -19.50
CA ASN A 116 1.93 -2.06 -19.64
C ASN A 116 3.10 -2.75 -18.94
N HIS A 117 2.83 -3.57 -17.92
CA HIS A 117 3.87 -4.21 -17.09
C HIS A 117 3.76 -5.74 -17.06
N SER A 118 2.83 -6.33 -17.83
CA SER A 118 2.60 -7.79 -17.91
C SER A 118 2.31 -8.44 -16.55
N GLN A 119 1.81 -7.68 -15.59
CA GLN A 119 1.45 -8.19 -14.26
C GLN A 119 0.15 -8.98 -14.36
N LYS A 120 0.17 -10.21 -13.80
CA LYS A 120 -0.95 -11.16 -13.91
C LYS A 120 -1.52 -11.60 -12.57
N HIS A 121 -0.81 -11.33 -11.48
CA HIS A 121 -1.20 -11.76 -10.15
C HIS A 121 -1.40 -10.55 -9.25
N PHE A 122 -2.54 -10.51 -8.58
CA PHE A 122 -2.92 -9.47 -7.64
C PHE A 122 -3.53 -10.09 -6.40
N ARG A 123 -3.33 -9.49 -5.25
CA ARG A 123 -3.97 -9.88 -3.99
C ARG A 123 -4.97 -8.81 -3.57
N LEU A 124 -6.24 -9.19 -3.36
CA LEU A 124 -7.31 -8.25 -3.02
C LEU A 124 -7.60 -8.26 -1.52
N LEU A 125 -7.51 -7.09 -0.93
CA LEU A 125 -7.99 -6.76 0.41
C LEU A 125 -9.27 -5.92 0.29
N VAL A 126 -10.35 -6.35 0.92
CA VAL A 126 -11.59 -5.57 0.95
C VAL A 126 -11.71 -4.83 2.27
N ASN A 127 -11.74 -3.51 2.23
CA ASN A 127 -11.73 -2.65 3.40
C ASN A 127 -13.11 -2.04 3.69
N LEU A 128 -13.32 -1.60 4.92
CA LEU A 128 -14.51 -0.88 5.39
C LEU A 128 -15.83 -1.66 5.23
N VAL A 129 -15.78 -2.96 5.32
CA VAL A 129 -16.97 -3.81 5.23
C VAL A 129 -17.65 -4.02 6.59
N SER A 130 -18.92 -4.38 6.56
CA SER A 130 -19.70 -4.74 7.76
C SER A 130 -19.61 -6.24 8.11
N SER A 131 -19.22 -7.07 7.13
CA SER A 131 -19.13 -8.51 7.29
C SER A 131 -18.24 -9.15 6.23
N GLU A 132 -17.75 -10.37 6.51
CA GLU A 132 -17.04 -11.19 5.54
C GLU A 132 -17.86 -11.50 4.29
N ARG A 133 -19.17 -11.73 4.46
CA ARG A 133 -20.08 -11.98 3.33
C ARG A 133 -20.11 -10.80 2.36
N GLU A 134 -20.09 -9.59 2.86
CA GLU A 134 -20.03 -8.37 2.03
C GLU A 134 -18.70 -8.31 1.27
N ALA A 135 -17.59 -8.59 1.93
CA ALA A 135 -16.27 -8.63 1.31
C ALA A 135 -16.17 -9.70 0.21
N GLN A 136 -16.72 -10.88 0.44
CA GLN A 136 -16.77 -11.95 -0.56
C GLN A 136 -17.59 -11.53 -1.79
N GLY A 137 -18.68 -10.78 -1.61
CA GLY A 137 -19.45 -10.23 -2.73
C GLY A 137 -18.63 -9.25 -3.58
N VAL A 138 -17.84 -8.38 -2.97
CA VAL A 138 -16.92 -7.47 -3.66
C VAL A 138 -15.89 -8.25 -4.48
N TYR A 139 -15.26 -9.24 -3.86
CA TYR A 139 -14.27 -10.11 -4.51
C TYR A 139 -14.86 -10.81 -5.73
N GLN A 140 -16.03 -11.48 -5.59
CA GLN A 140 -16.68 -12.20 -6.66
C GLN A 140 -17.05 -11.28 -7.84
N ASN A 141 -17.54 -10.07 -7.55
CA ASN A 141 -17.86 -9.08 -8.58
C ASN A 141 -16.59 -8.66 -9.35
N LEU A 142 -15.49 -8.40 -8.66
CA LEU A 142 -14.23 -8.01 -9.31
C LEU A 142 -13.67 -9.14 -10.17
N VAL A 143 -13.68 -10.38 -9.68
CA VAL A 143 -13.25 -11.57 -10.43
C VAL A 143 -14.09 -11.73 -11.69
N ALA A 144 -15.42 -11.63 -11.60
CA ALA A 144 -16.31 -11.79 -12.76
C ALA A 144 -16.05 -10.74 -13.86
N VAL A 145 -15.75 -9.49 -13.47
CA VAL A 145 -15.38 -8.43 -14.42
C VAL A 145 -14.00 -8.70 -15.02
N THR A 146 -13.04 -9.12 -14.21
CA THR A 146 -11.67 -9.42 -14.64
C THR A 146 -11.64 -10.59 -15.62
N ASP A 147 -12.30 -11.69 -15.31
CA ASP A 147 -12.40 -12.87 -16.20
C ASP A 147 -12.99 -12.53 -17.58
N ARG A 148 -13.89 -11.58 -17.60
CA ARG A 148 -14.54 -11.16 -18.84
C ARG A 148 -13.65 -10.29 -19.72
N PHE A 149 -12.82 -9.43 -19.14
CA PHE A 149 -12.13 -8.36 -19.87
C PHE A 149 -10.61 -8.40 -19.81
N LEU A 150 -10.02 -9.07 -18.81
CA LEU A 150 -8.58 -9.20 -18.63
C LEU A 150 -8.21 -10.68 -18.58
N LYS A 151 -7.88 -11.23 -19.76
CA LYS A 151 -7.45 -12.63 -19.86
C LYS A 151 -6.12 -12.81 -19.11
N ASP A 152 -5.95 -13.97 -18.50
CA ASP A 152 -4.72 -14.38 -17.80
C ASP A 152 -4.38 -13.56 -16.55
N VAL A 153 -5.34 -12.86 -15.96
CA VAL A 153 -5.18 -12.17 -14.66
C VAL A 153 -5.82 -13.00 -13.56
N ALA A 154 -5.08 -13.27 -12.52
CA ALA A 154 -5.55 -13.96 -11.32
C ALA A 154 -5.62 -12.97 -10.14
N ILE A 155 -6.75 -13.02 -9.42
CA ILE A 155 -6.95 -12.26 -8.19
C ILE A 155 -7.07 -13.24 -7.04
N GLU A 156 -6.14 -13.16 -6.10
CA GLU A 156 -6.20 -13.90 -4.84
C GLU A 156 -6.96 -13.08 -3.80
N TYR A 157 -7.88 -13.70 -3.09
CA TYR A 157 -8.56 -13.06 -1.95
C TYR A 157 -7.66 -13.09 -0.72
N LEU A 158 -7.08 -11.96 -0.37
CA LEU A 158 -6.20 -11.83 0.79
C LEU A 158 -7.02 -11.81 2.09
N GLY A 159 -8.13 -11.06 2.11
CA GLY A 159 -8.98 -10.94 3.28
C GLY A 159 -9.80 -9.67 3.29
N TYR A 160 -10.24 -9.28 4.48
CA TYR A 160 -11.08 -8.10 4.67
C TYR A 160 -10.75 -7.38 5.97
N ILE A 161 -11.10 -6.10 6.02
CA ILE A 161 -11.05 -5.27 7.22
C ILE A 161 -12.44 -4.75 7.52
N LEU A 162 -12.90 -4.99 8.74
CA LEU A 162 -14.18 -4.50 9.21
C LEU A 162 -14.12 -2.99 9.46
N HIS A 163 -15.21 -2.30 9.17
CA HIS A 163 -15.38 -0.91 9.57
C HIS A 163 -15.40 -0.80 11.10
N ASP A 164 -14.54 0.07 11.66
CA ASP A 164 -14.51 0.39 13.08
C ASP A 164 -14.47 1.91 13.28
N PRO A 165 -15.46 2.51 13.95
CA PRO A 165 -15.53 3.97 14.17
C PRO A 165 -14.38 4.48 15.06
N ASN A 166 -13.70 3.62 15.81
CA ASN A 166 -12.56 4.00 16.62
C ASN A 166 -11.29 4.25 15.81
N VAL A 167 -11.23 3.83 14.53
CA VAL A 167 -10.10 4.17 13.64
C VAL A 167 -9.90 5.68 13.57
N SER A 168 -10.99 6.46 13.37
CA SER A 168 -10.91 7.92 13.37
C SER A 168 -10.43 8.51 14.70
N LYS A 169 -10.68 7.83 15.83
CA LYS A 169 -10.19 8.27 17.15
C LYS A 169 -8.68 8.00 17.29
N ALA A 170 -8.20 6.84 16.84
CA ALA A 170 -6.77 6.50 16.85
C ALA A 170 -5.98 7.49 15.98
N ILE A 171 -6.46 7.78 14.79
CA ILE A 171 -5.88 8.77 13.87
C ILE A 171 -5.75 10.15 14.54
N ARG A 172 -6.80 10.63 15.21
CA ARG A 172 -6.77 11.92 15.92
C ARG A 172 -5.80 11.94 17.10
N GLN A 173 -5.52 10.79 17.68
CA GLN A 173 -4.54 10.63 18.75
C GLN A 173 -3.11 10.42 18.21
N GLN A 174 -2.95 10.30 16.90
CA GLN A 174 -1.69 10.01 16.23
C GLN A 174 -1.01 8.75 16.79
N LYS A 175 -1.80 7.70 17.00
CA LYS A 175 -1.35 6.40 17.51
C LYS A 175 -1.82 5.27 16.63
N ALA A 176 -1.03 4.22 16.56
CA ALA A 176 -1.41 3.01 15.86
C ALA A 176 -2.68 2.40 16.48
N PHE A 177 -3.64 2.02 15.63
CA PHE A 177 -4.93 1.50 16.09
C PHE A 177 -4.77 0.24 16.97
N LEU A 178 -3.86 -0.66 16.58
CA LEU A 178 -3.62 -1.92 17.27
C LEU A 178 -3.07 -1.73 18.69
N GLU A 179 -2.33 -0.65 18.93
CA GLU A 179 -1.83 -0.31 20.29
C GLU A 179 -2.98 0.09 21.21
N ILE A 180 -3.97 0.85 20.68
CA ILE A 180 -5.06 1.40 21.51
C ILE A 180 -6.20 0.39 21.66
N TYR A 181 -6.48 -0.37 20.59
CA TYR A 181 -7.62 -1.30 20.52
C TYR A 181 -7.20 -2.71 20.08
N PRO A 182 -6.24 -3.36 20.78
CA PRO A 182 -5.66 -4.65 20.34
C PRO A 182 -6.67 -5.79 20.22
N PHE A 183 -7.78 -5.74 20.98
CA PHE A 183 -8.81 -6.79 21.02
C PHE A 183 -10.06 -6.45 20.19
N SER A 184 -10.01 -5.42 19.35
CA SER A 184 -11.13 -5.10 18.47
C SER A 184 -11.24 -6.13 17.34
N LYS A 185 -12.43 -6.22 16.72
CA LYS A 185 -12.61 -7.05 15.52
C LYS A 185 -11.75 -6.57 14.35
N PHE A 186 -11.55 -5.25 14.24
CA PHE A 186 -10.63 -4.66 13.26
C PHE A 186 -9.21 -5.21 13.47
N SER A 187 -8.69 -5.18 14.69
CA SER A 187 -7.35 -5.69 15.00
C SER A 187 -7.23 -7.19 14.74
N GLY A 188 -8.30 -7.97 14.99
CA GLY A 188 -8.35 -9.36 14.58
C GLY A 188 -8.16 -9.54 13.08
N CYS A 189 -8.91 -8.77 12.26
CA CYS A 189 -8.75 -8.82 10.80
C CYS A 189 -7.31 -8.47 10.35
N VAL A 190 -6.69 -7.46 10.97
CA VAL A 190 -5.30 -7.07 10.63
C VAL A 190 -4.30 -8.15 11.00
N ASN A 191 -4.47 -8.80 12.15
CA ASN A 191 -3.61 -9.91 12.57
C ASN A 191 -3.73 -11.12 11.62
N ASP A 192 -4.96 -11.48 11.22
CA ASP A 192 -5.20 -12.55 10.24
C ASP A 192 -4.53 -12.24 8.88
N LEU A 193 -4.52 -10.97 8.49
CA LEU A 193 -3.81 -10.52 7.27
C LEU A 193 -2.29 -10.64 7.43
N ALA A 194 -1.75 -10.18 8.57
CA ALA A 194 -0.32 -10.24 8.83
C ALA A 194 0.18 -11.69 8.79
N GLU A 195 -0.55 -12.64 9.39
CA GLU A 195 -0.22 -14.06 9.31
C GLU A 195 -0.19 -14.60 7.87
N LYS A 196 -1.15 -14.19 7.02
CA LYS A 196 -1.21 -14.62 5.62
C LYS A 196 -0.10 -14.01 4.75
N ILE A 197 0.39 -12.83 5.10
CA ILE A 197 1.47 -12.17 4.36
C ILE A 197 2.84 -12.73 4.76
N SER A 198 2.97 -13.18 6.02
CA SER A 198 4.23 -13.70 6.56
C SER A 198 4.50 -15.17 6.22
N ASN A 199 3.51 -15.91 5.70
CA ASN A 199 3.61 -17.32 5.30
C ASN A 199 3.76 -17.47 3.78
#